data_23b26dabbe20b2c58964e728927540bf
#
_entry.id   23b26dabbe20b2c58964e728927540bf
#
_cell.length_a   1.000
_cell.length_b   1.000
_cell.length_c   1.000
_cell.angle_alpha   90.00
_cell.angle_beta   90.00
_cell.angle_gamma   90.00
#
_symmetry.space_group_name_H-M   'P 1'
#
loop_
_entity.id
_entity.type
_entity.pdbx_description
1 polymer ?
#
loop_
_entity_poly.entity_id
_entity_poly.type
_entity_poly.pdbx_seq_one_letter_code
_entity_poly.pdbx_strand_id
1 'polypeptide(L)'
;MNFVNKLLNLFNIYFRKSKILLSKPIGDKNKYREIFLKAKQLKIQNLENLFKEENILIENDWFDDLAFKTQIVIKKSDINYYHGKLLYFYLSKYLNKNQQDTITILETGTARGYSSICMSKALNDHKVNGKIYTIDILPNNTKMYWNCIEDHDGKKTRFELLSQWEKELKNIISTIDQRTIKGL
;
A
#
# COMPACT_ATOMS: atom_id res chain seq x y z
N MET A 1 -10.87 32.14 -19.12
CA MET A 1 -10.79 30.78 -19.72
C MET A 1 -9.92 30.89 -20.97
N ASN A 2 -8.77 30.22 -20.99
CA ASN A 2 -7.71 30.43 -21.97
C ASN A 2 -8.17 29.93 -23.36
N PHE A 3 -7.79 30.59 -24.46
CA PHE A 3 -8.12 30.25 -25.86
C PHE A 3 -7.87 28.76 -26.18
N VAL A 4 -6.78 28.20 -25.63
CA VAL A 4 -6.41 26.78 -25.77
C VAL A 4 -7.51 25.85 -25.21
N ASN A 5 -8.10 26.17 -24.06
CA ASN A 5 -9.18 25.35 -23.49
C ASN A 5 -10.48 25.41 -24.31
N LYS A 6 -10.75 26.54 -24.98
CA LYS A 6 -11.87 26.64 -25.91
C LYS A 6 -11.69 25.75 -27.14
N LEU A 7 -10.46 25.74 -27.71
CA LEU A 7 -10.12 24.90 -28.87
C LEU A 7 -10.20 23.40 -28.54
N LEU A 8 -9.72 23.01 -27.36
CA LEU A 8 -9.74 21.62 -26.91
C LEU A 8 -11.16 21.10 -26.63
N ASN A 9 -12.04 21.95 -26.11
CA ASN A 9 -13.45 21.60 -25.92
C ASN A 9 -14.19 21.40 -27.27
N LEU A 10 -13.77 22.11 -28.33
CA LEU A 10 -14.34 21.94 -29.66
C LEU A 10 -14.10 20.55 -30.27
N PHE A 11 -13.00 19.90 -29.84
CA PHE A 11 -12.62 18.54 -30.26
C PHE A 11 -12.92 17.47 -29.23
N ASN A 12 -13.66 17.78 -28.14
CA ASN A 12 -13.88 16.88 -26.99
C ASN A 12 -12.59 16.32 -26.39
N ILE A 13 -11.48 17.08 -26.43
CA ILE A 13 -10.19 16.69 -25.88
C ILE A 13 -10.05 17.30 -24.48
N TYR A 14 -10.06 16.45 -23.47
CA TYR A 14 -9.87 16.86 -22.08
C TYR A 14 -8.47 16.50 -21.60
N PHE A 15 -7.63 17.52 -21.32
CA PHE A 15 -6.39 17.30 -20.60
C PHE A 15 -6.66 17.24 -19.10
N ARG A 16 -6.58 16.06 -18.51
CA ARG A 16 -6.54 15.90 -17.07
C ARG A 16 -5.09 15.98 -16.63
N LYS A 17 -4.71 17.02 -15.88
CA LYS A 17 -3.39 17.11 -15.26
C LYS A 17 -3.23 15.89 -14.34
N SER A 18 -2.49 14.88 -14.79
CA SER A 18 -2.17 13.74 -13.95
C SER A 18 -1.35 14.21 -12.76
N LYS A 19 -1.80 13.90 -11.54
CA LYS A 19 -1.05 14.16 -10.31
C LYS A 19 0.11 13.17 -10.13
N ILE A 20 0.19 12.15 -10.96
CA ILE A 20 1.24 11.12 -10.91
C ILE A 20 2.40 11.61 -11.76
N LEU A 21 3.48 12.03 -11.11
CA LEU A 21 4.72 12.40 -11.76
C LEU A 21 5.46 11.12 -12.18
N LEU A 22 5.11 10.60 -13.37
CA LEU A 22 5.70 9.37 -13.92
C LEU A 22 7.11 9.60 -14.49
N SER A 23 7.65 10.82 -14.45
CA SER A 23 8.89 11.19 -15.12
C SER A 23 10.12 11.18 -14.20
N LYS A 24 9.93 11.41 -12.90
CA LYS A 24 11.01 11.51 -11.91
C LYS A 24 10.50 11.30 -10.49
N PRO A 25 11.38 10.95 -9.51
CA PRO A 25 11.05 10.96 -8.08
C PRO A 25 10.53 12.33 -7.62
N ILE A 26 9.59 12.35 -6.68
CA ILE A 26 8.97 13.59 -6.17
C ILE A 26 9.89 14.32 -5.19
N GLY A 27 10.64 13.58 -4.38
CA GLY A 27 11.58 14.12 -3.41
C GLY A 27 12.91 13.38 -3.38
N ASP A 28 13.86 13.87 -2.60
CA ASP A 28 15.13 13.19 -2.35
C ASP A 28 15.02 12.13 -1.24
N LYS A 29 16.03 11.27 -1.10
CA LYS A 29 16.06 10.21 -0.09
C LYS A 29 15.95 10.74 1.34
N ASN A 30 16.53 11.92 1.62
CA ASN A 30 16.51 12.50 2.97
C ASN A 30 15.11 12.95 3.33
N LYS A 31 14.35 13.49 2.38
CA LYS A 31 12.96 13.88 2.62
C LYS A 31 12.08 12.71 3.03
N TYR A 32 12.21 11.55 2.38
CA TYR A 32 11.48 10.34 2.76
C TYR A 32 11.90 9.84 4.16
N ARG A 33 13.21 9.92 4.51
CA ARG A 33 13.70 9.56 5.83
C ARG A 33 13.15 10.47 6.94
N GLU A 34 13.13 11.78 6.71
CA GLU A 34 12.53 12.75 7.64
C GLU A 34 11.06 12.44 7.91
N ILE A 35 10.28 12.20 6.85
CA ILE A 35 8.86 11.86 6.97
C ILE A 35 8.70 10.55 7.75
N PHE A 36 9.53 9.55 7.47
CA PHE A 36 9.50 8.27 8.18
C PHE A 36 9.76 8.44 9.68
N LEU A 37 10.84 9.12 10.05
CA LEU A 37 11.20 9.35 11.45
C LEU A 37 10.09 10.10 12.18
N LYS A 38 9.52 11.13 11.56
CA LYS A 38 8.39 11.87 12.11
C LYS A 38 7.13 10.99 12.26
N ALA A 39 6.79 10.21 11.25
CA ALA A 39 5.62 9.33 11.28
C ALA A 39 5.75 8.23 12.35
N LYS A 40 6.95 7.66 12.51
CA LYS A 40 7.25 6.64 13.54
C LYS A 40 7.11 7.18 14.97
N GLN A 41 7.35 8.47 15.18
CA GLN A 41 7.21 9.11 16.51
C GLN A 41 5.75 9.35 16.90
N LEU A 42 4.82 9.36 15.94
CA LEU A 42 3.39 9.51 16.23
C LEU A 42 2.90 8.26 16.96
N LYS A 43 2.79 8.34 18.30
CA LYS A 43 2.27 7.24 19.10
C LYS A 43 0.74 7.26 19.06
N ILE A 44 0.14 6.12 18.75
CA ILE A 44 -1.28 5.89 19.03
C ILE A 44 -1.37 5.46 20.50
N GLN A 45 -2.02 6.30 21.31
CA GLN A 45 -2.21 6.03 22.73
C GLN A 45 -2.85 4.64 22.92
N ASN A 46 -2.28 3.85 23.83
CA ASN A 46 -2.73 2.49 24.17
C ASN A 46 -2.56 1.40 23.08
N LEU A 47 -2.02 1.68 21.89
CA LEU A 47 -1.89 0.67 20.86
C LEU A 47 -0.98 -0.49 21.28
N GLU A 48 0.15 -0.19 21.90
CA GLU A 48 1.09 -1.21 22.41
C GLU A 48 0.48 -2.06 23.53
N ASN A 49 -0.36 -1.45 24.39
CA ASN A 49 -1.07 -2.17 25.43
C ASN A 49 -2.10 -3.12 24.83
N LEU A 50 -2.83 -2.67 23.80
CA LEU A 50 -3.80 -3.49 23.09
C LEU A 50 -3.16 -4.75 22.48
N PHE A 51 -1.97 -4.64 21.89
CA PHE A 51 -1.25 -5.77 21.34
C PHE A 51 -0.81 -6.77 22.43
N LYS A 52 -0.36 -6.26 23.57
CA LYS A 52 0.04 -7.08 24.73
C LYS A 52 -1.15 -7.80 25.37
N GLU A 53 -2.25 -7.11 25.56
CA GLU A 53 -3.49 -7.68 26.16
C GLU A 53 -4.02 -8.86 25.35
N GLU A 54 -3.93 -8.79 24.01
CA GLU A 54 -4.38 -9.87 23.13
C GLU A 54 -3.28 -10.89 22.80
N ASN A 55 -2.09 -10.75 23.41
CA ASN A 55 -0.92 -11.61 23.18
C ASN A 55 -0.54 -11.76 21.69
N ILE A 56 -0.65 -10.66 20.93
CA ILE A 56 -0.30 -10.60 19.52
C ILE A 56 1.08 -9.94 19.38
N LEU A 57 2.06 -10.70 18.88
CA LEU A 57 3.41 -10.22 18.69
C LEU A 57 3.50 -9.32 17.45
N ILE A 58 4.09 -8.15 17.62
CA ILE A 58 4.37 -7.20 16.54
C ILE A 58 5.88 -7.12 16.29
N GLU A 59 6.32 -7.60 15.15
CA GLU A 59 7.69 -7.47 14.68
C GLU A 59 7.94 -6.06 14.14
N ASN A 60 8.23 -5.11 15.03
CA ASN A 60 8.30 -3.69 14.68
C ASN A 60 9.24 -3.39 13.51
N ASP A 61 10.41 -4.00 13.46
CA ASP A 61 11.40 -3.74 12.39
C ASP A 61 10.88 -4.18 11.02
N TRP A 62 10.15 -5.30 10.95
CA TRP A 62 9.52 -5.78 9.73
C TRP A 62 8.44 -4.78 9.22
N PHE A 63 7.57 -4.32 10.13
CA PHE A 63 6.54 -3.33 9.79
C PHE A 63 7.13 -1.97 9.43
N ASP A 64 8.21 -1.57 10.10
CA ASP A 64 8.89 -0.30 9.86
C ASP A 64 9.57 -0.29 8.48
N ASP A 65 10.23 -1.38 8.07
CA ASP A 65 10.82 -1.52 6.73
C ASP A 65 9.74 -1.48 5.64
N LEU A 66 8.67 -2.26 5.80
CA LEU A 66 7.55 -2.24 4.86
C LEU A 66 6.91 -0.85 4.77
N ALA A 67 6.65 -0.20 5.91
CA ALA A 67 6.06 1.13 5.93
C ALA A 67 6.98 2.16 5.26
N PHE A 68 8.28 2.11 5.52
CA PHE A 68 9.26 3.03 4.94
C PHE A 68 9.25 2.98 3.40
N LYS A 69 9.15 1.79 2.83
CA LYS A 69 9.17 1.59 1.37
C LYS A 69 7.82 1.78 0.69
N THR A 70 6.72 1.56 1.40
CA THR A 70 5.39 1.55 0.77
C THR A 70 4.42 2.60 1.31
N GLN A 71 4.51 3.00 2.59
CA GLN A 71 3.56 3.91 3.23
C GLN A 71 4.08 5.35 3.33
N ILE A 72 5.40 5.52 3.40
CA ILE A 72 6.02 6.85 3.47
C ILE A 72 6.01 7.49 2.09
N VAL A 73 5.24 8.59 1.98
CA VAL A 73 5.02 9.32 0.73
C VAL A 73 5.01 10.82 0.98
N ILE A 74 5.35 11.60 -0.03
CA ILE A 74 5.24 13.05 0.02
C ILE A 74 3.82 13.45 -0.35
N LYS A 75 3.05 13.93 0.62
CA LYS A 75 1.66 14.38 0.47
C LYS A 75 1.34 15.52 1.46
N LYS A 76 0.19 16.17 1.28
CA LYS A 76 -0.24 17.27 2.16
C LYS A 76 -0.82 16.80 3.50
N SER A 77 -1.48 15.63 3.50
CA SER A 77 -2.07 15.05 4.70
C SER A 77 -1.05 14.25 5.50
N ASP A 78 -1.33 14.01 6.77
CA ASP A 78 -0.50 13.17 7.63
C ASP A 78 -0.38 11.74 7.11
N ILE A 79 0.73 11.09 7.49
CA ILE A 79 0.97 9.70 7.18
C ILE A 79 0.22 8.83 8.19
N ASN A 80 -0.64 7.95 7.69
CA ASN A 80 -1.27 6.92 8.51
C ASN A 80 -0.30 5.72 8.68
N TYR A 81 0.70 5.92 9.53
CA TYR A 81 1.81 4.98 9.70
C TYR A 81 1.37 3.62 10.26
N TYR A 82 0.48 3.63 11.24
CA TYR A 82 0.07 2.44 12.00
C TYR A 82 -1.03 1.60 11.33
N HIS A 83 -1.59 2.08 10.25
CA HIS A 83 -2.73 1.43 9.59
C HIS A 83 -2.47 -0.04 9.25
N GLY A 84 -1.29 -0.40 8.73
CA GLY A 84 -0.95 -1.79 8.45
C GLY A 84 -0.79 -2.66 9.72
N LYS A 85 -0.20 -2.10 10.79
CA LYS A 85 -0.12 -2.81 12.10
C LYS A 85 -1.51 -3.08 12.67
N LEU A 86 -2.44 -2.13 12.53
CA LEU A 86 -3.82 -2.30 12.96
C LEU A 86 -4.54 -3.40 12.17
N LEU A 87 -4.37 -3.43 10.85
CA LEU A 87 -4.95 -4.49 10.01
C LEU A 87 -4.39 -5.87 10.38
N TYR A 88 -3.08 -5.97 10.54
CA TYR A 88 -2.44 -7.19 11.02
C TYR A 88 -3.02 -7.63 12.36
N PHE A 89 -3.12 -6.71 13.33
CA PHE A 89 -3.64 -6.98 14.66
C PHE A 89 -5.09 -7.49 14.63
N TYR A 90 -5.99 -6.76 13.98
CA TYR A 90 -7.40 -7.14 13.95
C TYR A 90 -7.64 -8.44 13.20
N LEU A 91 -6.90 -8.68 12.12
CA LEU A 91 -6.99 -9.95 11.41
C LEU A 91 -6.43 -11.09 12.28
N SER A 92 -5.27 -10.91 12.94
CA SER A 92 -4.72 -11.90 13.88
C SER A 92 -5.68 -12.22 15.02
N LYS A 93 -6.29 -11.19 15.61
CA LYS A 93 -7.31 -11.36 16.65
C LYS A 93 -8.53 -12.14 16.15
N TYR A 94 -8.98 -11.84 14.92
CA TYR A 94 -10.07 -12.57 14.29
C TYR A 94 -9.73 -14.05 14.08
N LEU A 95 -8.54 -14.34 13.54
CA LEU A 95 -8.07 -15.70 13.28
C LEU A 95 -7.89 -16.52 14.55
N ASN A 96 -7.37 -15.91 15.63
CA ASN A 96 -7.28 -16.57 16.95
C ASN A 96 -8.64 -17.01 17.50
N LYS A 97 -9.70 -16.23 17.23
CA LYS A 97 -11.03 -16.51 17.76
C LYS A 97 -11.82 -17.53 16.92
N ASN A 98 -11.57 -17.58 15.61
CA ASN A 98 -12.47 -18.25 14.68
C ASN A 98 -11.90 -19.53 14.04
N GLN A 99 -10.71 -19.96 14.38
CA GLN A 99 -10.08 -21.23 13.94
C GLN A 99 -10.48 -21.66 12.52
N GLN A 100 -10.28 -20.78 11.54
CA GLN A 100 -10.66 -21.03 10.16
C GLN A 100 -9.46 -21.58 9.38
N ASP A 101 -9.68 -22.66 8.61
CA ASP A 101 -8.64 -23.22 7.73
C ASP A 101 -8.42 -22.36 6.47
N THR A 102 -9.46 -21.66 6.02
CA THR A 102 -9.43 -20.84 4.82
C THR A 102 -10.13 -19.50 5.03
N ILE A 103 -9.60 -18.43 4.42
CA ILE A 103 -10.21 -17.11 4.44
C ILE A 103 -10.01 -16.38 3.11
N THR A 104 -11.04 -15.66 2.69
CA THR A 104 -10.98 -14.75 1.54
C THR A 104 -11.19 -13.31 1.99
N ILE A 105 -10.26 -12.45 1.62
CA ILE A 105 -10.29 -11.02 1.93
C ILE A 105 -10.41 -10.23 0.64
N LEU A 106 -11.31 -9.24 0.62
CA LEU A 106 -11.42 -8.26 -0.46
C LEU A 106 -10.92 -6.91 0.01
N GLU A 107 -9.96 -6.35 -0.71
CA GLU A 107 -9.42 -5.01 -0.48
C GLU A 107 -9.70 -4.11 -1.68
N THR A 108 -10.11 -2.87 -1.42
CA THR A 108 -10.20 -1.82 -2.43
C THR A 108 -9.15 -0.74 -2.16
N GLY A 109 -8.36 -0.39 -3.19
CA GLY A 109 -7.29 0.59 -3.05
C GLY A 109 -5.96 -0.03 -2.61
N THR A 110 -5.38 -0.91 -3.41
CA THR A 110 -4.07 -1.55 -3.16
C THR A 110 -2.94 -0.55 -2.95
N ALA A 111 -2.97 0.57 -3.66
CA ALA A 111 -1.91 1.57 -3.71
C ALA A 111 -0.52 0.92 -3.92
N ARG A 112 0.37 0.97 -2.92
CA ARG A 112 1.70 0.32 -2.95
C ARG A 112 1.72 -1.05 -2.26
N GLY A 113 0.56 -1.54 -1.79
CA GLY A 113 0.42 -2.86 -1.19
C GLY A 113 0.70 -2.95 0.31
N TYR A 114 0.87 -1.83 1.02
CA TYR A 114 1.17 -1.85 2.46
C TYR A 114 0.17 -2.67 3.27
N SER A 115 -1.12 -2.40 3.12
CA SER A 115 -2.21 -3.11 3.80
C SER A 115 -2.29 -4.58 3.40
N SER A 116 -2.22 -4.86 2.09
CA SER A 116 -2.26 -6.23 1.57
C SER A 116 -1.15 -7.10 2.16
N ILE A 117 0.09 -6.59 2.19
CA ILE A 117 1.25 -7.31 2.75
C ILE A 117 1.08 -7.51 4.26
N CYS A 118 0.59 -6.52 5.02
CA CYS A 118 0.33 -6.66 6.44
C CYS A 118 -0.75 -7.72 6.75
N MET A 119 -1.84 -7.75 5.98
CA MET A 119 -2.87 -8.78 6.13
C MET A 119 -2.35 -10.16 5.74
N SER A 120 -1.55 -10.25 4.67
CA SER A 120 -0.93 -11.52 4.28
C SER A 120 0.05 -12.05 5.32
N LYS A 121 0.81 -11.16 6.00
CA LYS A 121 1.64 -11.56 7.13
C LYS A 121 0.80 -12.21 8.23
N ALA A 122 -0.35 -11.64 8.58
CA ALA A 122 -1.24 -12.23 9.57
C ALA A 122 -1.69 -13.64 9.16
N LEU A 123 -2.07 -13.85 7.88
CA LEU A 123 -2.43 -15.17 7.37
C LEU A 123 -1.27 -16.17 7.50
N ASN A 124 -0.04 -15.75 7.15
CA ASN A 124 1.15 -16.60 7.22
C ASN A 124 1.51 -16.96 8.67
N ASP A 125 1.47 -15.99 9.60
CA ASP A 125 1.85 -16.19 11.00
C ASP A 125 0.86 -17.14 11.70
N HIS A 126 -0.42 -17.07 11.32
CA HIS A 126 -1.47 -17.98 11.81
C HIS A 126 -1.61 -19.27 11.00
N LYS A 127 -0.78 -19.47 9.96
CA LYS A 127 -0.80 -20.66 9.08
C LYS A 127 -2.16 -20.92 8.44
N VAL A 128 -2.92 -19.86 8.16
CA VAL A 128 -4.23 -19.93 7.51
C VAL A 128 -4.07 -19.83 6.00
N ASN A 129 -4.71 -20.75 5.26
CA ASN A 129 -4.73 -20.69 3.80
C ASN A 129 -5.67 -19.57 3.34
N GLY A 130 -5.15 -18.36 3.15
CA GLY A 130 -5.93 -17.19 2.80
C GLY A 130 -5.61 -16.64 1.43
N LYS A 131 -6.60 -15.95 0.84
CA LYS A 131 -6.45 -15.18 -0.40
C LYS A 131 -6.93 -13.76 -0.20
N ILE A 132 -6.11 -12.81 -0.63
CA ILE A 132 -6.41 -11.38 -0.58
C ILE A 132 -6.61 -10.91 -2.02
N TYR A 133 -7.86 -10.67 -2.40
CA TYR A 133 -8.18 -10.06 -3.68
C TYR A 133 -8.14 -8.56 -3.52
N THR A 134 -7.19 -7.91 -4.20
CA THR A 134 -7.00 -6.47 -4.07
C THR A 134 -7.23 -5.76 -5.41
N ILE A 135 -8.01 -4.68 -5.38
CA ILE A 135 -8.47 -3.94 -6.56
C ILE A 135 -7.95 -2.50 -6.49
N ASP A 136 -7.31 -2.03 -7.56
CA ASP A 136 -6.82 -0.65 -7.65
C ASP A 136 -6.94 -0.10 -9.07
N ILE A 137 -7.03 1.23 -9.17
CA ILE A 137 -6.95 1.95 -10.44
C ILE A 137 -5.52 2.07 -10.97
N LEU A 138 -4.51 1.89 -10.10
CA LEU A 138 -3.10 1.92 -10.47
C LEU A 138 -2.71 0.57 -11.08
N PRO A 139 -1.94 0.58 -12.19
CA PRO A 139 -1.60 -0.65 -12.89
C PRO A 139 -0.61 -1.50 -12.06
N ASN A 140 -0.80 -2.82 -12.10
CA ASN A 140 0.09 -3.76 -11.42
C ASN A 140 1.40 -3.98 -12.17
N ASN A 141 1.33 -4.07 -13.51
CA ASN A 141 2.42 -4.50 -14.39
C ASN A 141 3.08 -3.36 -15.18
N THR A 142 2.74 -2.10 -14.88
CA THR A 142 3.36 -0.94 -15.52
C THR A 142 4.42 -0.34 -14.61
N LYS A 143 5.63 -0.16 -15.13
CA LYS A 143 6.70 0.52 -14.39
C LYS A 143 6.41 2.00 -14.24
N MET A 144 6.35 2.48 -13.01
CA MET A 144 6.08 3.87 -12.67
C MET A 144 6.85 4.30 -11.41
N TYR A 145 6.89 5.60 -11.15
CA TYR A 145 7.33 6.12 -9.85
C TYR A 145 6.16 6.09 -8.85
N TRP A 146 6.43 5.59 -7.66
CA TRP A 146 5.43 5.31 -6.63
C TRP A 146 5.30 6.40 -5.57
N ASN A 147 6.07 7.50 -5.69
CA ASN A 147 6.19 8.50 -4.63
C ASN A 147 6.65 7.87 -3.32
N CYS A 148 7.73 7.13 -3.37
CA CYS A 148 8.37 6.51 -2.21
C CYS A 148 9.89 6.50 -2.39
N ILE A 149 10.63 6.10 -1.37
CA ILE A 149 12.09 6.10 -1.40
C ILE A 149 12.67 5.22 -2.49
N GLU A 150 11.98 4.15 -2.84
CA GLU A 150 12.38 3.18 -3.88
C GLU A 150 12.41 3.78 -5.30
N ASP A 151 11.79 4.95 -5.50
CA ASP A 151 11.82 5.68 -6.78
C ASP A 151 13.23 6.12 -7.19
N HIS A 152 14.16 6.18 -6.23
CA HIS A 152 15.56 6.50 -6.50
C HIS A 152 16.35 5.38 -7.20
N ASP A 153 15.79 4.17 -7.17
CA ASP A 153 16.34 3.01 -7.88
C ASP A 153 15.66 2.80 -9.24
N GLY A 154 14.83 3.76 -9.66
CA GLY A 154 14.13 3.77 -10.94
C GLY A 154 12.65 3.39 -10.83
N LYS A 155 12.00 3.31 -12.00
CA LYS A 155 10.59 2.91 -12.10
C LYS A 155 10.45 1.43 -11.81
N LYS A 156 9.44 1.08 -11.01
CA LYS A 156 9.11 -0.31 -10.65
C LYS A 156 7.66 -0.61 -10.96
N THR A 157 7.35 -1.85 -11.29
CA THR A 157 6.00 -2.39 -11.18
C THR A 157 5.64 -2.53 -9.70
N ARG A 158 4.36 -2.74 -9.36
CA ARG A 158 3.99 -3.02 -7.96
C ARG A 158 4.64 -4.31 -7.45
N PHE A 159 4.73 -5.33 -8.29
CA PHE A 159 5.40 -6.58 -7.94
C PHE A 159 6.90 -6.37 -7.64
N GLU A 160 7.61 -5.63 -8.50
CA GLU A 160 9.03 -5.30 -8.25
C GLU A 160 9.21 -4.48 -6.96
N LEU A 161 8.30 -3.55 -6.66
CA LEU A 161 8.32 -2.77 -5.42
C LEU A 161 8.17 -3.64 -4.17
N LEU A 162 7.38 -4.70 -4.25
CA LEU A 162 7.06 -5.59 -3.13
C LEU A 162 7.88 -6.88 -3.12
N SER A 163 8.86 -7.05 -4.02
CA SER A 163 9.57 -8.32 -4.24
C SER A 163 10.26 -8.87 -3.00
N GLN A 164 10.71 -8.04 -2.07
CA GLN A 164 11.32 -8.50 -0.82
C GLN A 164 10.34 -9.19 0.16
N TRP A 165 9.03 -9.05 -0.07
CA TRP A 165 7.95 -9.72 0.69
C TRP A 165 7.30 -10.84 -0.13
N GLU A 166 8.11 -11.61 -0.86
CA GLU A 166 7.65 -12.68 -1.75
C GLU A 166 6.77 -13.71 -1.03
N LYS A 167 7.07 -14.00 0.23
CA LYS A 167 6.29 -14.92 1.05
C LYS A 167 4.85 -14.42 1.24
N GLU A 168 4.68 -13.15 1.49
CA GLU A 168 3.38 -12.50 1.65
C GLU A 168 2.68 -12.34 0.29
N LEU A 169 3.41 -12.05 -0.78
CA LEU A 169 2.85 -11.89 -2.11
C LEU A 169 2.10 -13.13 -2.62
N LYS A 170 2.44 -14.33 -2.15
CA LYS A 170 1.78 -15.60 -2.55
C LYS A 170 0.28 -15.64 -2.20
N ASN A 171 -0.14 -14.88 -1.19
CA ASN A 171 -1.54 -14.80 -0.77
C ASN A 171 -2.32 -13.68 -1.48
N ILE A 172 -1.64 -12.83 -2.25
CA ILE A 172 -2.23 -11.64 -2.84
C ILE A 172 -2.54 -11.90 -4.31
N ILE A 173 -3.80 -11.69 -4.67
CA ILE A 173 -4.30 -11.74 -6.04
C ILE A 173 -4.71 -10.32 -6.42
N SER A 174 -3.87 -9.66 -7.21
CA SER A 174 -4.22 -8.35 -7.78
C SER A 174 -5.16 -8.58 -8.96
N THR A 175 -6.43 -8.33 -8.73
CA THR A 175 -7.44 -8.39 -9.77
C THR A 175 -7.75 -6.99 -10.27
N ILE A 176 -7.81 -6.87 -11.59
CA ILE A 176 -8.41 -5.76 -12.33
C ILE A 176 -7.54 -4.52 -12.42
N ASP A 177 -6.73 -4.48 -13.46
CA ASP A 177 -6.42 -3.23 -14.14
C ASP A 177 -7.73 -2.67 -14.75
N GLN A 178 -8.09 -1.41 -14.47
CA GLN A 178 -9.30 -0.77 -15.04
C GLN A 178 -9.43 -0.89 -16.57
N ARG A 179 -8.35 -1.23 -17.27
CA ARG A 179 -8.39 -1.51 -18.71
C ARG A 179 -9.14 -2.78 -19.05
N THR A 180 -9.18 -3.73 -18.13
CA THR A 180 -9.93 -4.99 -18.30
C THR A 180 -11.44 -4.76 -18.15
N ILE A 181 -11.87 -3.77 -17.33
CA ILE A 181 -13.30 -3.45 -17.14
C ILE A 181 -13.88 -2.69 -18.35
N LYS A 182 -13.07 -1.95 -19.09
CA LYS A 182 -13.53 -1.22 -20.29
C LYS A 182 -13.73 -2.12 -21.51
N GLY A 183 -13.38 -3.38 -21.43
CA GLY A 183 -13.56 -4.39 -22.47
C GLY A 183 -14.71 -5.37 -22.20
N LEU A 184 -15.46 -5.19 -21.12
CA LEU A 184 -16.74 -5.83 -20.83
C LEU A 184 -17.89 -4.86 -21.08
#